data_a24f8218ab6526bac0f3621c4895657b
#
_entry.id   a24f8218ab6526bac0f3621c4895657b
#
_cell.length_a   1.000
_cell.length_b   1.000
_cell.length_c   1.000
_cell.angle_alpha   90.00
_cell.angle_beta   90.00
_cell.angle_gamma   90.00
#
_symmetry.space_group_name_H-M   'P 1'
#
loop_
_entity.id
_entity.type
_entity.pdbx_description
1 polymer ?
#
loop_
_entity_poly.entity_id
_entity_poly.type
_entity_poly.pdbx_seq_one_letter_code
_entity_poly.pdbx_strand_id
1 'polypeptide(L)'
;DMVGMDSVIDKLNELKRVVKFAKARGENCREKVSYNYLFLGNPGTGKTTIARLMGKMFKMLGLLPDDEVFEFTPKDFVTGYAGQAGLKTQEVLEKSRGGVLFIDEAYQLNPNRGGPYMTEVVDEICAKLTDVDFKGKLLVLLAGYDSDMNEMLMVNPGLKSRFNQRLAF
;
A
#
# COMPACT_ATOMS: atom_id res chain seq x y z
N ASP A 1 -21.20 11.09 -0.21
CA ASP A 1 -21.44 10.23 -1.35
C ASP A 1 -20.16 9.59 -1.81
N MET A 2 -20.08 8.28 -1.64
CA MET A 2 -18.87 7.55 -2.02
C MET A 2 -19.03 6.94 -3.41
N VAL A 3 -18.90 7.76 -4.43
CA VAL A 3 -18.89 7.31 -5.81
C VAL A 3 -17.67 6.40 -5.98
N GLY A 4 -17.87 5.24 -6.59
CA GLY A 4 -16.81 4.24 -6.77
C GLY A 4 -16.69 3.22 -5.63
N MET A 5 -17.53 3.30 -4.61
CA MET A 5 -17.55 2.31 -3.51
C MET A 5 -17.86 0.90 -4.01
N ASP A 6 -18.60 0.77 -5.10
CA ASP A 6 -18.97 -0.53 -5.64
C ASP A 6 -17.74 -1.36 -6.04
N SER A 7 -16.72 -0.74 -6.64
CA SER A 7 -15.50 -1.44 -7.00
C SER A 7 -14.72 -1.91 -5.77
N VAL A 8 -14.75 -1.14 -4.70
CA VAL A 8 -14.14 -1.51 -3.41
C VAL A 8 -14.88 -2.69 -2.79
N ILE A 9 -16.21 -2.62 -2.77
CA ILE A 9 -17.05 -3.70 -2.23
C ILE A 9 -16.82 -5.00 -3.01
N ASP A 10 -16.75 -4.92 -4.33
CA ASP A 10 -16.47 -6.07 -5.20
C ASP A 10 -15.11 -6.68 -4.87
N LYS A 11 -14.09 -5.84 -4.67
CA LYS A 11 -12.75 -6.31 -4.31
C LYS A 11 -12.75 -6.98 -2.96
N LEU A 12 -13.41 -6.42 -1.96
CA LEU A 12 -13.52 -7.01 -0.63
C LEU A 12 -14.26 -8.36 -0.67
N ASN A 13 -15.32 -8.47 -1.47
CA ASN A 13 -16.03 -9.73 -1.65
C ASN A 13 -15.15 -10.77 -2.34
N GLU A 14 -14.35 -10.37 -3.32
CA GLU A 14 -13.38 -11.23 -3.97
C GLU A 14 -12.36 -11.78 -2.97
N LEU A 15 -11.83 -10.90 -2.10
CA LEU A 15 -10.90 -11.30 -1.04
C LEU A 15 -11.51 -12.34 -0.10
N LYS A 16 -12.78 -12.15 0.31
CA LYS A 16 -13.50 -13.10 1.13
C LYS A 16 -13.57 -14.47 0.46
N ARG A 17 -13.90 -14.51 -0.83
CA ARG A 17 -13.97 -15.75 -1.61
C ARG A 17 -12.62 -16.45 -1.69
N VAL A 18 -11.55 -15.70 -1.98
CA VAL A 18 -10.20 -16.25 -2.07
C VAL A 18 -9.77 -16.88 -0.76
N VAL A 19 -10.01 -16.19 0.37
CA VAL A 19 -9.67 -16.69 1.71
C VAL A 19 -10.47 -17.95 2.03
N LYS A 20 -11.77 -17.95 1.73
CA LYS A 20 -12.64 -19.10 1.97
C LYS A 20 -12.16 -20.34 1.20
N PHE A 21 -11.83 -20.17 -0.08
CA PHE A 21 -11.31 -21.27 -0.91
C PHE A 21 -9.97 -21.78 -0.39
N ALA A 22 -9.06 -20.88 -0.04
CA ALA A 22 -7.76 -21.27 0.47
C ALA A 22 -7.86 -22.07 1.77
N LYS A 23 -8.74 -21.63 2.70
CA LYS A 23 -8.99 -22.35 3.96
C LYS A 23 -9.57 -23.74 3.70
N ALA A 24 -10.51 -23.85 2.78
CA ALA A 24 -11.14 -25.13 2.44
C ALA A 24 -10.13 -26.14 1.87
N ARG A 25 -9.07 -25.67 1.22
CA ARG A 25 -8.01 -26.50 0.64
C ARG A 25 -6.81 -26.70 1.57
N GLY A 26 -6.83 -26.10 2.78
CA GLY A 26 -5.69 -26.13 3.68
C GLY A 26 -4.49 -25.32 3.20
N GLU A 27 -4.70 -24.37 2.29
CA GLU A 27 -3.65 -23.51 1.75
C GLU A 27 -3.43 -22.29 2.64
N ASN A 28 -2.23 -21.68 2.53
CA ASN A 28 -1.93 -20.44 3.23
C ASN A 28 -2.63 -19.26 2.55
N CYS A 29 -3.62 -18.69 3.21
CA CYS A 29 -4.40 -17.55 2.69
C CYS A 29 -3.52 -16.34 2.32
N ARG A 30 -2.48 -16.09 3.11
CA ARG A 30 -1.59 -14.94 2.91
C ARG A 30 -0.84 -14.99 1.59
N GLU A 31 -0.56 -16.18 1.07
CA GLU A 31 0.11 -16.36 -0.22
C GLU A 31 -0.82 -16.15 -1.41
N LYS A 32 -2.14 -16.18 -1.19
CA LYS A 32 -3.15 -16.07 -2.24
C LYS A 32 -3.70 -14.67 -2.40
N VAL A 33 -3.34 -13.73 -1.52
CA VAL A 33 -3.88 -12.37 -1.46
C VAL A 33 -2.77 -11.36 -1.67
N SER A 34 -3.04 -10.31 -2.46
CA SER A 34 -2.13 -9.17 -2.57
C SER A 34 -2.23 -8.28 -1.33
N TYR A 35 -1.10 -7.77 -0.88
CA TYR A 35 -0.99 -6.81 0.23
C TYR A 35 -0.60 -5.42 -0.25
N ASN A 36 -0.52 -5.21 -1.57
CA ASN A 36 -0.09 -3.95 -2.17
C ASN A 36 -1.13 -3.44 -3.15
N TYR A 37 -1.69 -2.25 -2.87
CA TYR A 37 -2.78 -1.67 -3.67
C TYR A 37 -2.49 -0.23 -4.03
N LEU A 38 -2.95 0.16 -5.23
CA LEU A 38 -3.01 1.56 -5.64
C LEU A 38 -4.44 2.07 -5.42
N PHE A 39 -4.55 3.20 -4.73
CA PHE A 39 -5.82 3.90 -4.53
C PHE A 39 -5.85 5.10 -5.48
N LEU A 40 -6.64 5.01 -6.54
CA LEU A 40 -6.70 6.01 -7.60
C LEU A 40 -7.97 6.83 -7.47
N GLY A 41 -7.83 8.13 -7.25
CA GLY A 41 -8.98 8.99 -7.11
C GLY A 41 -8.62 10.42 -6.72
N ASN A 42 -9.62 11.28 -6.81
CA ASN A 42 -9.48 12.70 -6.50
C ASN A 42 -9.42 12.95 -4.99
N PRO A 43 -8.84 14.08 -4.54
CA PRO A 43 -8.91 14.47 -3.12
C PRO A 43 -10.36 14.53 -2.64
N GLY A 44 -10.58 14.16 -1.38
CA GLY A 44 -11.91 14.22 -0.78
C GLY A 44 -12.85 13.09 -1.19
N THR A 45 -12.35 12.01 -1.79
CA THR A 45 -13.17 10.87 -2.21
C THR A 45 -13.32 9.78 -1.16
N GLY A 46 -12.85 10.02 0.07
CA GLY A 46 -12.97 9.04 1.16
C GLY A 46 -11.91 7.96 1.16
N LYS A 47 -10.74 8.21 0.57
CA LYS A 47 -9.65 7.23 0.49
C LYS A 47 -9.21 6.72 1.86
N THR A 48 -9.08 7.61 2.85
CA THR A 48 -8.70 7.23 4.22
C THR A 48 -9.75 6.32 4.86
N THR A 49 -11.04 6.60 4.64
CA THR A 49 -12.12 5.75 5.14
C THR A 49 -12.03 4.35 4.54
N ILE A 50 -11.73 4.25 3.26
CA ILE A 50 -11.58 2.96 2.58
C ILE A 50 -10.34 2.23 3.05
N ALA A 51 -9.24 2.96 3.32
CA ALA A 51 -8.04 2.36 3.90
C ALA A 51 -8.35 1.69 5.26
N ARG A 52 -9.13 2.37 6.11
CA ARG A 52 -9.58 1.79 7.38
C ARG A 52 -10.46 0.57 7.19
N LEU A 53 -11.36 0.62 6.23
CA LEU A 53 -12.25 -0.50 5.91
C LEU A 53 -11.45 -1.71 5.45
N MET A 54 -10.46 -1.52 4.59
CA MET A 54 -9.59 -2.61 4.14
C MET A 54 -8.79 -3.20 5.29
N GLY A 55 -8.25 -2.37 6.17
CA GLY A 55 -7.54 -2.84 7.35
C GLY A 55 -8.40 -3.72 8.24
N LYS A 56 -9.63 -3.28 8.51
CA LYS A 56 -10.58 -4.06 9.30
C LYS A 56 -10.92 -5.40 8.63
N MET A 57 -11.10 -5.38 7.30
CA MET A 57 -11.40 -6.59 6.56
C MET A 57 -10.23 -7.58 6.61
N PHE A 58 -9.01 -7.11 6.42
CA PHE A 58 -7.82 -7.96 6.49
C PHE A 58 -7.66 -8.57 7.87
N LYS A 59 -7.89 -7.80 8.93
CA LYS A 59 -7.86 -8.31 10.29
C LYS A 59 -8.95 -9.37 10.50
N MET A 60 -10.17 -9.08 10.06
CA MET A 60 -11.31 -9.99 10.21
C MET A 60 -11.10 -11.33 9.50
N LEU A 61 -10.43 -11.29 8.35
CA LEU A 61 -10.11 -12.49 7.55
C LEU A 61 -8.87 -13.24 8.05
N GLY A 62 -8.22 -12.76 9.11
CA GLY A 62 -7.02 -13.37 9.64
C GLY A 62 -5.76 -13.10 8.81
N LEU A 63 -5.81 -12.12 7.92
CA LEU A 63 -4.69 -11.76 7.04
C LEU A 63 -3.70 -10.80 7.70
N LEU A 64 -4.14 -10.06 8.71
CA LEU A 64 -3.30 -9.16 9.51
C LEU A 64 -3.65 -9.32 10.99
N PRO A 65 -2.68 -9.16 11.90
CA PRO A 65 -2.95 -9.19 13.34
C PRO A 65 -3.62 -7.91 13.85
N ASP A 66 -3.46 -6.79 13.15
CA ASP A 66 -3.95 -5.47 13.56
C ASP A 66 -4.57 -4.75 12.37
N ASP A 67 -5.39 -3.73 12.66
CA ASP A 67 -6.04 -2.90 11.64
C ASP A 67 -5.67 -1.42 11.75
N GLU A 68 -4.68 -1.07 12.56
CA GLU A 68 -4.23 0.31 12.72
C GLU A 68 -3.69 0.84 11.39
N VAL A 69 -4.14 2.06 11.02
CA VAL A 69 -3.71 2.72 9.79
C VAL A 69 -2.69 3.80 10.15
N PHE A 70 -1.50 3.68 9.58
CA PHE A 70 -0.42 4.65 9.71
C PHE A 70 -0.37 5.47 8.42
N GLU A 71 -0.75 6.74 8.50
CA GLU A 71 -0.87 7.62 7.35
C GLU A 71 0.35 8.52 7.21
N PHE A 72 0.95 8.52 6.02
CA PHE A 72 2.13 9.32 5.69
C PHE A 72 2.02 9.88 4.29
N THR A 73 2.85 10.89 4.00
CA THR A 73 3.14 11.32 2.63
C THR A 73 4.60 11.02 2.34
N PRO A 74 5.04 10.96 1.06
CA PRO A 74 6.44 10.67 0.76
C PRO A 74 7.44 11.61 1.43
N LYS A 75 7.07 12.86 1.67
CA LYS A 75 7.94 13.83 2.36
C LYS A 75 8.27 13.42 3.79
N ASP A 76 7.43 12.64 4.43
CA ASP A 76 7.65 12.16 5.79
C ASP A 76 8.82 11.16 5.87
N PHE A 77 9.25 10.61 4.74
CA PHE A 77 10.37 9.68 4.68
C PHE A 77 11.72 10.35 4.47
N VAL A 78 11.75 11.67 4.30
CA VAL A 78 12.96 12.42 3.96
C VAL A 78 13.32 13.37 5.08
N THR A 79 14.59 13.31 5.53
CA THR A 79 15.10 14.15 6.62
C THR A 79 15.88 15.35 6.13
N GLY A 80 16.17 15.43 4.82
CA GLY A 80 16.99 16.48 4.24
C GLY A 80 18.48 16.19 4.25
N TYR A 81 18.90 15.04 4.79
CA TYR A 81 20.30 14.62 4.82
C TYR A 81 20.53 13.38 3.97
N ALA A 82 21.64 13.36 3.24
CA ALA A 82 21.99 12.24 2.38
C ALA A 82 22.14 10.94 3.20
N GLY A 83 21.62 9.84 2.66
CA GLY A 83 21.75 8.51 3.30
C GLY A 83 20.77 8.24 4.43
N GLN A 84 19.92 9.20 4.81
CA GLN A 84 18.98 9.02 5.91
C GLN A 84 17.56 8.63 5.47
N ALA A 85 17.22 8.84 4.22
CA ALA A 85 15.89 8.52 3.72
C ALA A 85 15.59 7.02 3.80
N GLY A 86 16.57 6.17 3.49
CA GLY A 86 16.42 4.72 3.63
C GLY A 86 16.18 4.28 5.06
N LEU A 87 16.93 4.84 6.02
CA LEU A 87 16.76 4.52 7.44
C LEU A 87 15.41 4.97 7.95
N LYS A 88 14.97 6.17 7.56
CA LYS A 88 13.65 6.67 7.95
C LYS A 88 12.54 5.80 7.37
N THR A 89 12.69 5.36 6.14
CA THR A 89 11.74 4.45 5.49
C THR A 89 11.65 3.13 6.25
N GLN A 90 12.78 2.55 6.66
CA GLN A 90 12.80 1.34 7.47
C GLN A 90 12.03 1.52 8.78
N GLU A 91 12.24 2.63 9.47
CA GLU A 91 11.54 2.94 10.72
C GLU A 91 10.02 2.98 10.52
N VAL A 92 9.55 3.62 9.45
CA VAL A 92 8.13 3.71 9.14
C VAL A 92 7.55 2.34 8.83
N LEU A 93 8.26 1.52 8.04
CA LEU A 93 7.81 0.17 7.72
C LEU A 93 7.74 -0.72 8.96
N GLU A 94 8.75 -0.67 9.83
CA GLU A 94 8.76 -1.43 11.08
C GLU A 94 7.62 -1.01 12.00
N LYS A 95 7.37 0.29 12.13
CA LYS A 95 6.27 0.82 12.94
C LYS A 95 4.91 0.35 12.43
N SER A 96 4.75 0.25 11.11
CA SER A 96 3.48 -0.10 10.48
C SER A 96 3.25 -1.59 10.37
N ARG A 97 4.30 -2.41 10.55
CA ARG A 97 4.22 -3.86 10.39
C ARG A 97 3.11 -4.47 11.27
N GLY A 98 2.31 -5.32 10.67
CA GLY A 98 1.15 -5.93 11.31
C GLY A 98 -0.15 -5.19 11.03
N GLY A 99 -0.08 -3.96 10.54
CA GLY A 99 -1.24 -3.13 10.23
C GLY A 99 -1.21 -2.61 8.80
N VAL A 100 -1.63 -1.36 8.61
CA VAL A 100 -1.80 -0.72 7.30
C VAL A 100 -0.88 0.48 7.20
N LEU A 101 -0.06 0.53 6.15
CA LEU A 101 0.70 1.71 5.77
C LEU A 101 -0.04 2.39 4.61
N PHE A 102 -0.56 3.58 4.87
CA PHE A 102 -1.27 4.38 3.88
C PHE A 102 -0.41 5.58 3.50
N ILE A 103 0.08 5.60 2.26
CA ILE A 103 0.89 6.70 1.74
C ILE A 103 0.03 7.52 0.80
N ASP A 104 -0.39 8.70 1.25
CA ASP A 104 -1.16 9.64 0.44
C ASP A 104 -0.22 10.49 -0.40
N GLU A 105 -0.72 11.03 -1.50
CA GLU A 105 0.08 11.79 -2.46
C GLU A 105 1.31 10.99 -2.91
N ALA A 106 1.13 9.68 -3.10
CA ALA A 106 2.23 8.76 -3.38
C ALA A 106 2.95 9.05 -4.71
N TYR A 107 2.35 9.83 -5.62
CA TYR A 107 3.02 10.27 -6.84
C TYR A 107 4.33 11.01 -6.54
N GLN A 108 4.49 11.56 -5.33
CA GLN A 108 5.74 12.22 -4.90
C GLN A 108 6.90 11.23 -4.74
N LEU A 109 6.65 9.92 -4.77
CA LEU A 109 7.72 8.93 -4.84
C LEU A 109 8.46 8.97 -6.18
N ASN A 110 7.88 9.63 -7.19
CA ASN A 110 8.57 9.95 -8.43
C ASN A 110 9.64 11.01 -8.13
N PRO A 111 10.94 10.74 -8.39
CA PRO A 111 12.02 11.71 -8.11
C PRO A 111 11.84 13.07 -8.80
N ASN A 112 11.14 13.08 -9.94
CA ASN A 112 10.83 14.32 -10.66
C ASN A 112 9.82 15.20 -9.93
N ARG A 113 9.08 14.63 -8.97
CA ARG A 113 8.04 15.33 -8.19
C ARG A 113 8.47 15.51 -6.74
N GLY A 114 9.02 14.48 -6.11
CA GLY A 114 9.38 14.47 -4.70
C GLY A 114 10.85 14.75 -4.40
N GLY A 115 11.69 14.79 -5.42
CA GLY A 115 13.11 15.08 -5.26
C GLY A 115 14.01 13.84 -5.30
N PRO A 116 15.34 14.05 -5.31
CA PRO A 116 16.32 12.98 -5.55
C PRO A 116 16.36 11.90 -4.47
N TYR A 117 15.97 12.23 -3.23
CA TYR A 117 15.95 11.25 -2.14
C TYR A 117 14.86 10.19 -2.31
N MET A 118 13.89 10.41 -3.18
CA MET A 118 12.79 9.45 -3.40
C MET A 118 13.26 8.14 -4.01
N THR A 119 14.37 8.14 -4.77
CA THR A 119 14.95 6.89 -5.28
C THR A 119 15.33 5.97 -4.11
N GLU A 120 15.97 6.51 -3.09
CA GLU A 120 16.36 5.76 -1.89
C GLU A 120 15.13 5.23 -1.13
N VAL A 121 14.09 6.07 -0.99
CA VAL A 121 12.84 5.66 -0.34
C VAL A 121 12.18 4.49 -1.09
N VAL A 122 12.07 4.60 -2.41
CA VAL A 122 11.47 3.56 -3.25
C VAL A 122 12.26 2.26 -3.18
N ASP A 123 13.59 2.35 -3.26
CA ASP A 123 14.45 1.17 -3.19
C ASP A 123 14.25 0.43 -1.88
N GLU A 124 14.15 1.15 -0.77
CA GLU A 124 13.93 0.55 0.54
C GLU A 124 12.55 -0.09 0.66
N ILE A 125 11.51 0.58 0.17
CA ILE A 125 10.14 0.02 0.14
C ILE A 125 10.13 -1.28 -0.66
N CYS A 126 10.70 -1.26 -1.87
CA CYS A 126 10.73 -2.43 -2.74
C CYS A 126 11.49 -3.60 -2.12
N ALA A 127 12.62 -3.32 -1.47
CA ALA A 127 13.42 -4.34 -0.81
C ALA A 127 12.64 -4.99 0.34
N LYS A 128 12.00 -4.18 1.18
CA LYS A 128 11.27 -4.69 2.37
C LYS A 128 10.00 -5.44 2.00
N LEU A 129 9.28 -5.02 0.96
CA LEU A 129 8.04 -5.70 0.57
C LEU A 129 8.26 -7.14 0.08
N THR A 130 9.46 -7.47 -0.34
CA THR A 130 9.82 -8.85 -0.73
C THR A 130 10.52 -9.62 0.39
N ASP A 131 10.87 -8.94 1.49
CA ASP A 131 11.50 -9.56 2.64
C ASP A 131 10.50 -10.42 3.41
N VAL A 132 10.94 -11.59 3.88
CA VAL A 132 10.11 -12.54 4.62
C VAL A 132 9.53 -11.91 5.91
N ASP A 133 10.20 -10.92 6.49
CA ASP A 133 9.74 -10.24 7.70
C ASP A 133 8.56 -9.32 7.46
N PHE A 134 8.31 -8.93 6.21
CA PHE A 134 7.22 -8.01 5.84
C PHE A 134 6.19 -8.63 4.90
N LYS A 135 6.57 -9.61 4.10
CA LYS A 135 5.66 -10.22 3.13
C LYS A 135 4.49 -10.90 3.83
N GLY A 136 3.27 -10.47 3.50
CA GLY A 136 2.06 -10.97 4.15
C GLY A 136 1.86 -10.47 5.58
N LYS A 137 2.61 -9.43 6.00
CA LYS A 137 2.55 -8.90 7.37
C LYS A 137 2.30 -7.40 7.41
N LEU A 138 2.09 -6.78 6.26
CA LEU A 138 1.86 -5.34 6.13
C LEU A 138 1.01 -5.09 4.88
N LEU A 139 -0.11 -4.39 5.05
CA LEU A 139 -0.93 -3.93 3.94
C LEU A 139 -0.45 -2.53 3.54
N VAL A 140 -0.02 -2.35 2.29
CA VAL A 140 0.49 -1.08 1.79
C VAL A 140 -0.46 -0.51 0.74
N LEU A 141 -0.91 0.73 0.96
CA LEU A 141 -1.84 1.43 0.10
C LEU A 141 -1.18 2.72 -0.38
N LEU A 142 -0.99 2.85 -1.69
CA LEU A 142 -0.46 4.06 -2.30
C LEU A 142 -1.59 4.82 -2.97
N ALA A 143 -1.84 6.04 -2.53
CA ALA A 143 -2.99 6.83 -3.00
C ALA A 143 -2.57 8.09 -3.75
N GLY A 144 -3.32 8.43 -4.79
CA GLY A 144 -3.10 9.62 -5.60
C GLY A 144 -3.97 9.66 -6.85
N TYR A 145 -3.80 10.70 -7.64
CA TYR A 145 -4.47 10.83 -8.92
C TYR A 145 -3.99 9.79 -9.92
N ASP A 146 -4.89 9.32 -10.76
CA ASP A 146 -4.62 8.26 -11.74
C ASP A 146 -3.45 8.63 -12.66
N SER A 147 -3.46 9.80 -13.28
CA SER A 147 -2.41 10.23 -14.21
C SER A 147 -1.04 10.36 -13.52
N ASP A 148 -1.01 10.97 -12.33
CA ASP A 148 0.23 11.17 -11.56
C ASP A 148 0.79 9.83 -11.09
N MET A 149 -0.07 8.92 -10.68
CA MET A 149 0.33 7.59 -10.22
C MET A 149 0.86 6.73 -11.36
N ASN A 150 0.24 6.81 -12.55
CA ASN A 150 0.74 6.11 -13.73
C ASN A 150 2.13 6.60 -14.13
N GLU A 151 2.35 7.91 -14.10
CA GLU A 151 3.65 8.51 -14.37
C GLU A 151 4.71 8.02 -13.36
N MET A 152 4.37 8.00 -12.07
CA MET A 152 5.24 7.49 -11.03
C MET A 152 5.64 6.02 -11.29
N LEU A 153 4.69 5.18 -11.67
CA LEU A 153 4.96 3.77 -11.95
C LEU A 153 5.84 3.58 -13.19
N MET A 154 5.76 4.47 -14.17
CA MET A 154 6.62 4.41 -15.36
C MET A 154 8.09 4.62 -15.01
N VAL A 155 8.38 5.49 -14.05
CA VAL A 155 9.77 5.79 -13.64
C VAL A 155 10.27 4.85 -12.53
N ASN A 156 9.38 4.07 -11.92
CA ASN A 156 9.71 3.16 -10.83
C ASN A 156 9.21 1.73 -11.14
N PRO A 157 9.91 0.99 -12.01
CA PRO A 157 9.45 -0.35 -12.40
C PRO A 157 9.35 -1.35 -11.23
N GLY A 158 10.15 -1.15 -10.18
CA GLY A 158 10.05 -1.96 -8.96
C GLY A 158 8.71 -1.80 -8.25
N LEU A 159 8.18 -0.56 -8.20
CA LEU A 159 6.85 -0.32 -7.67
C LEU A 159 5.77 -0.87 -8.59
N LYS A 160 5.93 -0.69 -9.90
CA LYS A 160 4.97 -1.18 -10.88
C LYS A 160 4.75 -2.69 -10.76
N SER A 161 5.80 -3.46 -10.56
CA SER A 161 5.70 -4.92 -10.44
C SER A 161 5.04 -5.35 -9.14
N ARG A 162 5.18 -4.57 -8.06
CA ARG A 162 4.62 -4.90 -6.74
C ARG A 162 3.22 -4.37 -6.52
N PHE A 163 2.85 -3.26 -7.15
CA PHE A 163 1.54 -2.60 -7.00
C PHE A 163 0.71 -2.77 -8.27
N ASN A 164 0.28 -3.99 -8.54
CA ASN A 164 -0.51 -4.34 -9.71
C ASN A 164 -2.01 -4.41 -9.45
N GLN A 165 -2.46 -4.17 -8.21
CA GLN A 165 -3.86 -4.12 -7.85
C GLN A 165 -4.31 -2.67 -7.75
N ARG A 166 -5.40 -2.32 -8.43
CA ARG A 166 -5.90 -0.95 -8.51
C ARG A 166 -7.32 -0.87 -7.98
N LEU A 167 -7.57 0.13 -7.13
CA LEU A 167 -8.92 0.51 -6.69
C LEU A 167 -9.15 1.95 -7.11
N ALA A 168 -10.13 2.17 -7.98
CA ALA A 168 -10.48 3.48 -8.50
C ALA A 168 -11.78 3.99 -7.85
N PHE A 169 -11.81 5.27 -7.52
CA PHE A 169 -12.97 5.93 -6.93
C PHE A 169 -13.53 7.02 -7.80
#